data_a0eb4b65b4359cb9cb6375e9fdad60f4
#
_entry.id   a0eb4b65b4359cb9cb6375e9fdad60f4
#
_cell.length_a   1.000
_cell.length_b   1.000
_cell.length_c   1.000
_cell.angle_alpha   90.00
_cell.angle_beta   90.00
_cell.angle_gamma   90.00
#
_symmetry.space_group_name_H-M   'P 1'
#
loop_
_entity.id
_entity.type
_entity.pdbx_description
1 polymer ?
#
loop_
_entity_poly.entity_id
_entity_poly.type
_entity_poly.pdbx_seq_one_letter_code
_entity_poly.pdbx_strand_id
1 'polypeptide(L)'
;TNIQITNSWIGVNNWLIDHVLPETKWDISIDPELDLNMQGRYLMSCNHQSWVDTTVTQYFGLTRMPLTRFFTKWELIFIPFVGQAFKILGFPMMKRHSKEQIAQNPALKYQDMDEARKACEHLLSQPFTLLNYLEGTRFTAEKKAKQQSPFQNLLKPKAGGLALALNILGQQIDAFVDMTIVYPDGVPGYGEFWLGEVPRIVVDMRKINIPDWVIGGDYEDDAEYREKFQQWVDD
;
A
#
# COMPACT_ATOMS: atom_id res chain seq x y z
N THR A 1 -8.30 -9.01 -21.75
CA THR A 1 -8.68 -7.90 -20.86
C THR A 1 -7.44 -7.19 -20.34
N ASN A 2 -7.57 -5.93 -19.88
CA ASN A 2 -6.43 -5.15 -19.36
C ASN A 2 -5.72 -5.84 -18.19
N ILE A 3 -6.47 -6.53 -17.33
CA ILE A 3 -5.92 -7.32 -16.21
C ILE A 3 -5.02 -8.45 -16.73
N GLN A 4 -5.40 -9.14 -17.82
CA GLN A 4 -4.55 -10.19 -18.38
C GLN A 4 -3.23 -9.65 -18.92
N ILE A 5 -3.24 -8.49 -19.57
CA ILE A 5 -2.01 -7.83 -20.04
C ILE A 5 -1.10 -7.49 -18.86
N THR A 6 -1.67 -6.96 -17.78
CA THR A 6 -0.91 -6.62 -16.57
C THR A 6 -0.34 -7.86 -15.90
N ASN A 7 -1.14 -8.90 -15.73
CA ASN A 7 -0.66 -10.15 -15.15
C ASN A 7 0.44 -10.77 -16.00
N SER A 8 0.34 -10.67 -17.34
CA SER A 8 1.41 -11.12 -18.25
C SER A 8 2.67 -10.28 -18.06
N TRP A 9 2.55 -8.95 -17.92
CA TRP A 9 3.69 -8.07 -17.67
C TRP A 9 4.35 -8.35 -16.32
N ILE A 10 3.56 -8.51 -15.25
CA ILE A 10 4.08 -8.92 -13.94
C ILE A 10 4.71 -10.31 -14.03
N GLY A 11 4.10 -11.23 -14.79
CA GLY A 11 4.66 -12.57 -15.03
C GLY A 11 6.03 -12.53 -15.70
N VAL A 12 6.23 -11.64 -16.68
CA VAL A 12 7.55 -11.42 -17.32
C VAL A 12 8.54 -10.86 -16.30
N ASN A 13 8.13 -9.90 -15.47
CA ASN A 13 8.99 -9.37 -14.42
C ASN A 13 9.36 -10.45 -13.39
N ASN A 14 8.43 -11.29 -12.98
CA ASN A 14 8.69 -12.39 -12.06
C ASN A 14 9.65 -13.42 -12.69
N TRP A 15 9.44 -13.76 -13.96
CA TRP A 15 10.35 -14.62 -14.69
C TRP A 15 11.76 -14.02 -14.76
N LEU A 16 11.88 -12.72 -15.01
CA LEU A 16 13.17 -12.02 -14.98
C LEU A 16 13.80 -12.08 -13.59
N ILE A 17 13.03 -11.84 -12.53
CA ILE A 17 13.52 -11.94 -11.15
C ILE A 17 14.08 -13.35 -10.90
N ASP A 18 13.32 -14.40 -11.23
CA ASP A 18 13.72 -15.78 -11.01
C ASP A 18 14.98 -16.19 -11.78
N HIS A 19 15.21 -15.59 -12.96
CA HIS A 19 16.33 -15.97 -13.85
C HIS A 19 17.52 -15.02 -13.80
N VAL A 20 17.29 -13.74 -13.49
CA VAL A 20 18.34 -12.71 -13.41
C VAL A 20 18.86 -12.58 -11.98
N LEU A 21 18.01 -12.90 -10.98
CA LEU A 21 18.34 -12.79 -9.56
C LEU A 21 18.37 -14.17 -8.85
N PRO A 22 18.98 -15.21 -9.42
CA PRO A 22 18.94 -16.56 -8.86
C PRO A 22 19.62 -16.66 -7.49
N GLU A 23 20.54 -15.75 -7.19
CA GLU A 23 21.30 -15.71 -5.94
C GLU A 23 20.52 -15.01 -4.80
N THR A 24 19.45 -14.28 -5.10
CA THR A 24 18.64 -13.62 -4.08
C THR A 24 17.83 -14.65 -3.30
N LYS A 25 18.05 -14.75 -2.00
CA LYS A 25 17.29 -15.63 -1.11
C LYS A 25 16.01 -14.95 -0.66
N TRP A 26 14.89 -15.62 -0.88
CA TRP A 26 13.57 -15.15 -0.47
C TRP A 26 13.11 -15.93 0.76
N ASP A 27 13.04 -15.27 1.91
CA ASP A 27 12.46 -15.84 3.12
C ASP A 27 11.04 -15.30 3.27
N ILE A 28 10.06 -16.13 2.96
CA ILE A 28 8.66 -15.75 2.95
C ILE A 28 7.91 -16.48 4.06
N SER A 29 7.32 -15.72 4.98
CA SER A 29 6.43 -16.20 6.03
C SER A 29 5.02 -15.67 5.78
N ILE A 30 4.03 -16.54 5.81
CA ILE A 30 2.62 -16.19 5.65
C ILE A 30 1.86 -16.78 6.83
N ASP A 31 1.08 -15.93 7.51
CA ASP A 31 0.19 -16.35 8.56
C ASP A 31 -0.74 -17.45 8.05
N PRO A 32 -0.82 -18.62 8.73
CA PRO A 32 -1.69 -19.72 8.33
C PRO A 32 -3.19 -19.35 8.29
N GLU A 33 -3.60 -18.29 8.97
CA GLU A 33 -4.98 -17.79 8.93
C GLU A 33 -5.30 -16.93 7.69
N LEU A 34 -4.29 -16.61 6.86
CA LEU A 34 -4.47 -15.88 5.62
C LEU A 34 -4.82 -16.84 4.47
N ASP A 35 -6.10 -16.91 4.12
CA ASP A 35 -6.58 -17.57 2.91
C ASP A 35 -6.55 -16.59 1.73
N LEU A 36 -5.37 -16.48 1.10
CA LEU A 36 -5.17 -15.57 -0.03
C LEU A 36 -5.55 -16.27 -1.35
N ASN A 37 -6.39 -15.62 -2.13
CA ASN A 37 -6.81 -16.12 -3.45
C ASN A 37 -7.11 -14.97 -4.43
N MET A 38 -7.17 -15.30 -5.72
CA MET A 38 -7.36 -14.34 -6.81
C MET A 38 -8.77 -13.72 -6.87
N GLN A 39 -9.71 -14.21 -6.10
CA GLN A 39 -11.09 -13.69 -6.03
C GLN A 39 -11.33 -12.87 -4.77
N GLY A 40 -10.33 -12.78 -3.90
CA GLY A 40 -10.41 -12.07 -2.62
C GLY A 40 -10.39 -10.55 -2.76
N ARG A 41 -10.74 -9.90 -1.68
CA ARG A 41 -10.70 -8.45 -1.48
C ARG A 41 -9.86 -8.13 -0.26
N TYR A 42 -8.70 -7.57 -0.49
CA TYR A 42 -7.72 -7.35 0.57
C TYR A 42 -7.39 -5.86 0.73
N LEU A 43 -7.36 -5.42 1.97
CA LEU A 43 -6.65 -4.22 2.35
C LEU A 43 -5.29 -4.65 2.87
N MET A 44 -4.23 -3.97 2.47
CA MET A 44 -2.86 -4.33 2.85
C MET A 44 -2.12 -3.10 3.35
N SER A 45 -1.45 -3.20 4.49
CA SER A 45 -0.41 -2.26 4.90
C SER A 45 0.96 -2.84 4.60
N CYS A 46 1.93 -1.97 4.38
CA CYS A 46 3.32 -2.36 4.20
C CYS A 46 4.23 -1.23 4.68
N ASN A 47 5.37 -1.57 5.26
CA ASN A 47 6.46 -0.63 5.48
C ASN A 47 7.05 -0.17 4.14
N HIS A 48 7.70 1.00 4.11
CA HIS A 48 8.20 1.55 2.85
C HIS A 48 9.65 2.03 2.99
N GLN A 49 10.58 1.28 2.43
CA GLN A 49 12.01 1.55 2.50
C GLN A 49 12.62 1.88 1.13
N SER A 50 12.17 1.19 0.08
CA SER A 50 12.76 1.26 -1.25
C SER A 50 11.70 1.33 -2.36
N TRP A 51 12.10 1.71 -3.56
CA TRP A 51 11.31 1.48 -4.77
C TRP A 51 11.12 -0.02 -5.07
N VAL A 52 12.03 -0.85 -4.57
CA VAL A 52 12.00 -2.31 -4.72
C VAL A 52 10.80 -2.92 -4.00
N ASP A 53 10.29 -2.29 -2.93
CA ASP A 53 9.14 -2.78 -2.17
C ASP A 53 7.91 -3.02 -3.07
N THR A 54 7.68 -2.15 -4.06
CA THR A 54 6.58 -2.32 -5.02
C THR A 54 6.79 -3.55 -5.90
N THR A 55 8.03 -3.80 -6.32
CA THR A 55 8.39 -4.99 -7.12
C THR A 55 8.23 -6.25 -6.29
N VAL A 56 8.69 -6.26 -5.04
CA VAL A 56 8.52 -7.37 -4.08
C VAL A 56 7.05 -7.68 -3.86
N THR A 57 6.22 -6.65 -3.65
CA THR A 57 4.78 -6.79 -3.45
C THR A 57 4.09 -7.42 -4.67
N GLN A 58 4.49 -7.02 -5.88
CA GLN A 58 3.96 -7.57 -7.13
C GLN A 58 4.45 -9.00 -7.38
N TYR A 59 5.74 -9.26 -7.16
CA TYR A 59 6.34 -10.59 -7.29
C TYR A 59 5.60 -11.62 -6.42
N PHE A 60 5.37 -11.26 -5.17
CA PHE A 60 4.66 -12.10 -4.23
C PHE A 60 3.16 -12.27 -4.61
N GLY A 61 2.52 -11.17 -5.02
CA GLY A 61 1.06 -11.11 -5.19
C GLY A 61 0.53 -11.83 -6.43
N LEU A 62 1.32 -11.97 -7.51
CA LEU A 62 0.85 -12.36 -8.84
C LEU A 62 -0.04 -13.62 -8.88
N THR A 63 0.25 -14.62 -8.07
CA THR A 63 -0.46 -15.92 -8.08
C THR A 63 -1.30 -16.14 -6.82
N ARG A 64 -1.23 -15.24 -5.86
CA ARG A 64 -1.83 -15.40 -4.52
C ARG A 64 -2.99 -14.46 -4.26
N MET A 65 -2.97 -13.26 -4.84
CA MET A 65 -3.98 -12.24 -4.61
C MET A 65 -4.24 -11.42 -5.87
N PRO A 66 -5.36 -10.69 -5.97
CA PRO A 66 -5.62 -9.77 -7.07
C PRO A 66 -4.53 -8.72 -7.21
N LEU A 67 -4.44 -8.12 -8.40
CA LEU A 67 -3.49 -7.04 -8.68
C LEU A 67 -3.44 -6.03 -7.53
N THR A 68 -2.25 -5.89 -6.95
CA THR A 68 -2.02 -4.90 -5.89
C THR A 68 -2.05 -3.50 -6.47
N ARG A 69 -3.01 -2.72 -6.00
CA ARG A 69 -3.19 -1.30 -6.33
C ARG A 69 -2.87 -0.46 -5.11
N PHE A 70 -2.39 0.76 -5.33
CA PHE A 70 -2.13 1.74 -4.26
C PHE A 70 -2.70 3.10 -4.66
N PHE A 71 -2.93 3.94 -3.66
CA PHE A 71 -3.36 5.31 -3.92
C PHE A 71 -2.29 6.07 -4.69
N THR A 72 -2.65 6.59 -5.85
CA THR A 72 -1.76 7.34 -6.74
C THR A 72 -2.14 8.82 -6.75
N LYS A 73 -1.15 9.67 -6.96
CA LYS A 73 -1.40 11.09 -7.17
C LYS A 73 -2.01 11.32 -8.54
N TRP A 74 -3.03 12.16 -8.61
CA TRP A 74 -3.68 12.53 -9.87
C TRP A 74 -2.70 13.05 -10.93
N GLU A 75 -1.66 13.79 -10.52
CA GLU A 75 -0.67 14.37 -11.42
C GLU A 75 0.10 13.31 -12.22
N LEU A 76 0.15 12.07 -11.74
CA LEU A 76 0.81 10.97 -12.47
C LEU A 76 0.08 10.59 -13.76
N ILE A 77 -1.20 11.00 -13.93
CA ILE A 77 -1.94 10.76 -15.18
C ILE A 77 -1.30 11.43 -16.39
N PHE A 78 -0.56 12.52 -16.17
CA PHE A 78 0.11 13.27 -17.23
C PHE A 78 1.45 12.67 -17.66
N ILE A 79 1.95 11.66 -16.95
CA ILE A 79 3.15 10.92 -17.37
C ILE A 79 2.75 9.98 -18.50
N PRO A 80 3.31 10.15 -19.72
CA PRO A 80 3.00 9.29 -20.86
C PRO A 80 3.18 7.81 -20.52
N PHE A 81 2.27 6.98 -21.02
CA PHE A 81 2.19 5.52 -20.77
C PHE A 81 1.87 5.14 -19.31
N VAL A 82 2.55 5.72 -18.32
CA VAL A 82 2.38 5.39 -16.89
C VAL A 82 1.00 5.82 -16.38
N GLY A 83 0.60 7.06 -16.63
CA GLY A 83 -0.71 7.57 -16.21
C GLY A 83 -1.87 6.82 -16.86
N GLN A 84 -1.72 6.48 -18.14
CA GLN A 84 -2.69 5.68 -18.87
C GLN A 84 -2.79 4.27 -18.30
N ALA A 85 -1.65 3.65 -17.96
CA ALA A 85 -1.62 2.34 -17.32
C ALA A 85 -2.36 2.37 -15.98
N PHE A 86 -2.07 3.33 -15.08
CA PHE A 86 -2.78 3.46 -13.81
C PHE A 86 -4.29 3.60 -13.97
N LYS A 87 -4.74 4.42 -14.94
CA LYS A 87 -6.16 4.60 -15.24
C LYS A 87 -6.81 3.31 -15.74
N ILE A 88 -6.18 2.63 -16.71
CA ILE A 88 -6.69 1.39 -17.29
C ILE A 88 -6.75 0.26 -16.27
N LEU A 89 -5.78 0.19 -15.36
CA LEU A 89 -5.68 -0.82 -14.32
C LEU A 89 -6.53 -0.54 -13.09
N GLY A 90 -7.23 0.61 -13.06
CA GLY A 90 -8.12 0.99 -11.97
C GLY A 90 -7.39 1.33 -10.68
N PHE A 91 -6.20 1.92 -10.76
CA PHE A 91 -5.56 2.47 -9.57
C PHE A 91 -6.37 3.64 -9.02
N PRO A 92 -6.65 3.68 -7.70
CA PRO A 92 -7.34 4.81 -7.09
C PRO A 92 -6.49 6.07 -7.19
N MET A 93 -6.93 7.01 -8.03
CA MET A 93 -6.26 8.28 -8.23
C MET A 93 -6.87 9.35 -7.34
N MET A 94 -6.03 10.04 -6.60
CA MET A 94 -6.46 11.07 -5.65
C MET A 94 -5.80 12.40 -5.96
N LYS A 95 -6.60 13.45 -6.03
CA LYS A 95 -6.10 14.80 -5.82
C LYS A 95 -5.89 14.98 -4.32
N ARG A 96 -4.79 15.59 -3.95
CA ARG A 96 -4.52 15.97 -2.56
C ARG A 96 -4.11 17.43 -2.56
N HIS A 97 -4.97 18.23 -1.99
CA HIS A 97 -4.64 19.64 -1.78
C HIS A 97 -3.60 19.79 -0.66
N SER A 98 -2.76 20.81 -0.77
CA SER A 98 -1.77 21.09 0.28
C SER A 98 -2.46 21.59 1.55
N LYS A 99 -1.76 21.49 2.70
CA LYS A 99 -2.29 22.02 3.96
C LYS A 99 -2.61 23.52 3.87
N GLU A 100 -1.81 24.27 3.11
CA GLU A 100 -2.00 25.70 2.87
C GLU A 100 -3.27 25.96 2.05
N GLN A 101 -3.53 25.16 1.01
CA GLN A 101 -4.75 25.25 0.21
C GLN A 101 -5.99 24.93 1.04
N ILE A 102 -5.94 23.85 1.84
CA ILE A 102 -7.04 23.47 2.74
C ILE A 102 -7.28 24.54 3.81
N ALA A 103 -6.22 25.15 4.36
CA ALA A 103 -6.36 26.25 5.32
C ALA A 103 -7.04 27.48 4.70
N GLN A 104 -6.83 27.77 3.41
CA GLN A 104 -7.48 28.85 2.69
C GLN A 104 -8.92 28.50 2.27
N ASN A 105 -9.18 27.24 1.98
CA ASN A 105 -10.51 26.74 1.58
C ASN A 105 -10.78 25.36 2.18
N PRO A 106 -11.40 25.29 3.38
CA PRO A 106 -11.70 24.03 4.05
C PRO A 106 -12.57 23.03 3.26
N ALA A 107 -13.36 23.53 2.29
CA ALA A 107 -14.19 22.65 1.45
C ALA A 107 -13.36 21.69 0.57
N LEU A 108 -12.11 22.03 0.29
CA LEU A 108 -11.21 21.16 -0.48
C LEU A 108 -10.91 19.84 0.23
N LYS A 109 -10.90 19.82 1.56
CA LYS A 109 -10.73 18.60 2.34
C LYS A 109 -11.85 17.59 2.05
N TYR A 110 -13.10 18.04 2.05
CA TYR A 110 -14.25 17.18 1.76
C TYR A 110 -14.28 16.73 0.30
N GLN A 111 -13.79 17.56 -0.62
CA GLN A 111 -13.66 17.19 -2.02
C GLN A 111 -12.63 16.06 -2.20
N ASP A 112 -11.46 16.17 -1.57
CA ASP A 112 -10.42 15.13 -1.60
C ASP A 112 -10.96 13.79 -1.04
N MET A 113 -11.75 13.86 0.03
CA MET A 113 -12.38 12.67 0.63
C MET A 113 -13.44 12.04 -0.29
N ASP A 114 -14.27 12.83 -0.93
CA ASP A 114 -15.31 12.33 -1.84
C ASP A 114 -14.69 11.68 -3.09
N GLU A 115 -13.63 12.25 -3.64
CA GLU A 115 -12.86 11.65 -4.72
C GLU A 115 -12.23 10.31 -4.30
N ALA A 116 -11.65 10.25 -3.09
CA ALA A 116 -11.08 9.02 -2.55
C ALA A 116 -12.16 7.95 -2.30
N ARG A 117 -13.34 8.34 -1.80
CA ARG A 117 -14.49 7.47 -1.62
C ARG A 117 -14.90 6.84 -2.95
N LYS A 118 -15.14 7.65 -3.98
CA LYS A 118 -15.51 7.17 -5.32
C LYS A 118 -14.47 6.21 -5.90
N ALA A 119 -13.19 6.50 -5.70
CA ALA A 119 -12.11 5.62 -6.15
C ALA A 119 -12.12 4.27 -5.43
N CYS A 120 -12.39 4.24 -4.11
CA CYS A 120 -12.53 3.01 -3.34
C CYS A 120 -13.78 2.24 -3.72
N GLU A 121 -14.93 2.90 -3.88
CA GLU A 121 -16.19 2.26 -4.30
C GLU A 121 -16.05 1.55 -5.65
N HIS A 122 -15.28 2.14 -6.58
CA HIS A 122 -15.00 1.51 -7.87
C HIS A 122 -14.24 0.17 -7.72
N LEU A 123 -13.38 0.04 -6.70
CA LEU A 123 -12.68 -1.22 -6.43
C LEU A 123 -13.63 -2.36 -6.06
N LEU A 124 -14.76 -2.06 -5.41
CA LEU A 124 -15.73 -3.07 -4.96
C LEU A 124 -16.39 -3.85 -6.10
N SER A 125 -16.34 -3.34 -7.33
CA SER A 125 -16.90 -4.02 -8.50
C SER A 125 -16.15 -5.27 -8.95
N GLN A 126 -14.98 -5.54 -8.38
CA GLN A 126 -14.09 -6.65 -8.75
C GLN A 126 -13.21 -7.07 -7.56
N PRO A 127 -12.58 -8.25 -7.62
CA PRO A 127 -11.52 -8.61 -6.67
C PRO A 127 -10.40 -7.56 -6.68
N PHE A 128 -9.85 -7.23 -5.50
CA PHE A 128 -8.80 -6.23 -5.38
C PHE A 128 -7.87 -6.47 -4.20
N THR A 129 -6.65 -5.97 -4.33
CA THR A 129 -5.74 -5.73 -3.21
C THR A 129 -5.40 -4.25 -3.20
N LEU A 130 -5.77 -3.54 -2.14
CA LEU A 130 -5.45 -2.12 -1.95
C LEU A 130 -4.32 -1.99 -0.94
N LEU A 131 -3.15 -1.59 -1.42
CA LEU A 131 -1.96 -1.35 -0.61
C LEU A 131 -1.93 0.09 -0.09
N ASN A 132 -1.70 0.24 1.19
CA ASN A 132 -1.43 1.51 1.85
C ASN A 132 -0.07 1.47 2.55
N TYR A 133 0.86 2.29 2.10
CA TYR A 133 2.09 2.56 2.84
C TYR A 133 1.77 3.56 3.95
N LEU A 134 1.60 3.06 5.20
CA LEU A 134 1.17 3.88 6.33
C LEU A 134 2.12 5.04 6.65
N GLU A 135 3.39 4.88 6.36
CA GLU A 135 4.41 5.95 6.50
C GLU A 135 4.17 7.13 5.53
N GLY A 136 3.45 6.90 4.43
CA GLY A 136 3.14 7.88 3.39
C GLY A 136 4.35 8.38 2.60
N THR A 137 5.55 7.87 2.88
CA THR A 137 6.80 8.13 2.16
C THR A 137 7.84 7.09 2.57
N ARG A 138 8.86 6.88 1.71
CA ARG A 138 9.97 5.98 2.04
C ARG A 138 10.73 6.41 3.26
N PHE A 139 11.08 5.44 4.10
CA PHE A 139 11.91 5.63 5.28
C PHE A 139 13.26 6.25 4.92
N THR A 140 13.70 7.22 5.69
CA THR A 140 15.09 7.67 5.79
C THR A 140 15.38 8.09 7.22
N ALA A 141 16.64 7.96 7.66
CA ALA A 141 17.05 8.38 9.00
C ALA A 141 16.77 9.86 9.27
N GLU A 142 16.93 10.71 8.24
CA GLU A 142 16.62 12.15 8.32
C GLU A 142 15.13 12.39 8.59
N LYS A 143 14.25 11.72 7.83
CA LYS A 143 12.80 11.85 8.03
C LYS A 143 12.36 11.31 9.39
N LYS A 144 12.95 10.19 9.83
CA LYS A 144 12.71 9.64 11.16
C LYS A 144 13.03 10.65 12.25
N ALA A 145 14.22 11.24 12.19
CA ALA A 145 14.67 12.27 13.15
C ALA A 145 13.74 13.50 13.12
N LYS A 146 13.38 13.99 11.93
CA LYS A 146 12.47 15.13 11.75
C LYS A 146 11.06 14.87 12.32
N GLN A 147 10.56 13.65 12.20
CA GLN A 147 9.24 13.26 12.71
C GLN A 147 9.26 12.82 14.17
N GLN A 148 10.46 12.69 14.77
CA GLN A 148 10.64 12.13 16.11
C GLN A 148 9.88 10.78 16.25
N SER A 149 10.03 9.91 15.24
CA SER A 149 9.35 8.62 15.25
C SER A 149 9.84 7.76 16.43
N PRO A 150 8.92 7.17 17.22
CA PRO A 150 9.27 6.29 18.33
C PRO A 150 9.76 4.92 17.84
N PHE A 151 9.47 4.55 16.60
CA PHE A 151 9.81 3.26 16.02
C PHE A 151 11.28 3.22 15.60
N GLN A 152 11.90 2.06 15.73
CA GLN A 152 13.32 1.92 15.36
C GLN A 152 13.53 2.03 13.84
N ASN A 153 12.72 1.39 13.04
CA ASN A 153 12.89 1.23 11.59
C ASN A 153 11.71 1.74 10.76
N LEU A 154 10.79 2.48 11.36
CA LEU A 154 9.61 3.03 10.70
C LEU A 154 9.49 4.54 10.92
N LEU A 155 8.88 5.22 9.98
CA LEU A 155 8.37 6.56 10.20
C LEU A 155 7.06 6.49 11.00
N LYS A 156 6.65 7.62 11.55
CA LYS A 156 5.36 7.71 12.25
C LYS A 156 4.21 7.44 11.26
N PRO A 157 3.33 6.44 11.54
CA PRO A 157 2.22 6.10 10.65
C PRO A 157 1.23 7.25 10.48
N LYS A 158 0.62 7.32 9.30
CA LYS A 158 -0.44 8.27 8.95
C LYS A 158 -1.75 7.51 8.80
N ALA A 159 -2.52 7.48 9.85
CA ALA A 159 -3.73 6.65 9.93
C ALA A 159 -4.88 7.10 9.02
N GLY A 160 -4.92 8.38 8.60
CA GLY A 160 -6.08 8.92 7.86
C GLY A 160 -6.43 8.18 6.56
N GLY A 161 -5.43 7.74 5.78
CA GLY A 161 -5.68 6.97 4.56
C GLY A 161 -6.23 5.58 4.84
N LEU A 162 -5.77 4.94 5.91
CA LEU A 162 -6.28 3.65 6.37
C LEU A 162 -7.70 3.79 6.93
N ALA A 163 -7.96 4.81 7.74
CA ALA A 163 -9.28 5.08 8.30
C ALA A 163 -10.32 5.27 7.18
N LEU A 164 -9.99 6.05 6.15
CA LEU A 164 -10.86 6.23 5.00
C LEU A 164 -11.12 4.91 4.26
N ALA A 165 -10.06 4.13 3.99
CA ALA A 165 -10.20 2.85 3.31
C ALA A 165 -11.05 1.86 4.11
N LEU A 166 -10.84 1.74 5.42
CA LEU A 166 -11.62 0.86 6.30
C LEU A 166 -13.06 1.32 6.44
N ASN A 167 -13.32 2.62 6.48
CA ASN A 167 -14.67 3.14 6.54
C ASN A 167 -15.50 2.81 5.28
N ILE A 168 -14.86 2.78 4.11
CA ILE A 168 -15.56 2.51 2.84
C ILE A 168 -15.59 1.02 2.52
N LEU A 169 -14.48 0.32 2.75
CA LEU A 169 -14.25 -1.05 2.28
C LEU A 169 -14.38 -2.09 3.40
N GLY A 170 -14.24 -1.69 4.66
CA GLY A 170 -13.97 -2.58 5.78
C GLY A 170 -14.96 -3.73 5.98
N GLN A 171 -16.25 -3.51 5.68
CA GLN A 171 -17.27 -4.57 5.75
C GLN A 171 -17.25 -5.52 4.55
N GLN A 172 -16.44 -5.23 3.52
CA GLN A 172 -16.45 -5.93 2.23
C GLN A 172 -15.10 -6.54 1.88
N ILE A 173 -14.10 -6.41 2.75
CA ILE A 173 -12.80 -7.07 2.61
C ILE A 173 -12.81 -8.42 3.31
N ASP A 174 -12.10 -9.39 2.72
CA ASP A 174 -11.91 -10.73 3.29
C ASP A 174 -10.83 -10.74 4.36
N ALA A 175 -9.81 -9.88 4.22
CA ALA A 175 -8.78 -9.70 5.24
C ALA A 175 -8.09 -8.32 5.14
N PHE A 176 -7.64 -7.84 6.30
CA PHE A 176 -6.62 -6.81 6.41
C PHE A 176 -5.27 -7.51 6.65
N VAL A 177 -4.33 -7.25 5.77
CA VAL A 177 -3.02 -7.91 5.74
C VAL A 177 -1.95 -6.89 6.10
N ASP A 178 -1.12 -7.19 7.07
CA ASP A 178 0.13 -6.47 7.30
C ASP A 178 1.28 -7.21 6.64
N MET A 179 2.00 -6.53 5.76
CA MET A 179 3.15 -7.05 5.05
C MET A 179 4.40 -6.30 5.49
N THR A 180 5.35 -7.00 6.04
CA THR A 180 6.65 -6.44 6.40
C THR A 180 7.72 -6.94 5.44
N ILE A 181 8.43 -6.01 4.79
CA ILE A 181 9.57 -6.29 3.92
C ILE A 181 10.83 -5.86 4.65
N VAL A 182 11.81 -6.76 4.72
CA VAL A 182 13.12 -6.47 5.34
C VAL A 182 14.25 -6.83 4.38
N TYR A 183 15.23 -5.97 4.32
CA TYR A 183 16.48 -6.16 3.58
C TYR A 183 17.62 -6.28 4.60
N PRO A 184 17.96 -7.51 5.04
CA PRO A 184 18.93 -7.71 6.13
C PRO A 184 20.33 -7.17 5.82
N ASP A 185 20.73 -7.19 4.54
CA ASP A 185 22.05 -6.77 4.08
C ASP A 185 22.12 -5.30 3.64
N GLY A 186 21.04 -4.55 3.85
CA GLY A 186 20.91 -3.13 3.50
C GLY A 186 19.76 -2.86 2.54
N VAL A 187 19.17 -1.66 2.64
CA VAL A 187 18.04 -1.25 1.80
C VAL A 187 18.54 -0.98 0.38
N PRO A 188 18.11 -1.76 -0.63
CA PRO A 188 18.63 -1.65 -1.97
C PRO A 188 18.06 -0.46 -2.74
N GLY A 189 18.87 0.10 -3.63
CA GLY A 189 18.40 0.89 -4.74
C GLY A 189 17.78 0.03 -5.85
N TYR A 190 17.02 0.66 -6.74
CA TYR A 190 16.35 -0.06 -7.83
C TYR A 190 17.35 -0.68 -8.82
N GLY A 191 18.49 0.00 -9.05
CA GLY A 191 19.57 -0.52 -9.88
C GLY A 191 20.25 -1.75 -9.27
N GLU A 192 20.61 -1.69 -7.99
CA GLU A 192 21.23 -2.79 -7.24
C GLU A 192 20.35 -4.05 -7.26
N PHE A 193 19.03 -3.86 -7.12
CA PHE A 193 18.09 -4.97 -7.22
C PHE A 193 18.17 -5.68 -8.59
N TRP A 194 18.10 -4.93 -9.70
CA TRP A 194 18.13 -5.53 -11.04
C TRP A 194 19.52 -6.01 -11.48
N LEU A 195 20.57 -5.61 -10.79
CA LEU A 195 21.94 -6.14 -10.98
C LEU A 195 22.21 -7.41 -10.16
N GLY A 196 21.23 -7.86 -9.34
CA GLY A 196 21.39 -9.06 -8.52
C GLY A 196 22.26 -8.85 -7.26
N GLU A 197 22.40 -7.59 -6.84
CA GLU A 197 23.24 -7.23 -5.70
C GLU A 197 22.48 -7.28 -4.35
N VAL A 198 21.28 -7.88 -4.33
CA VAL A 198 20.46 -8.05 -3.12
C VAL A 198 20.51 -9.52 -2.67
N PRO A 199 21.33 -9.86 -1.66
CA PRO A 199 21.53 -11.25 -1.28
C PRO A 199 20.28 -11.89 -0.66
N ARG A 200 19.48 -11.10 0.08
CA ARG A 200 18.34 -11.63 0.86
C ARG A 200 17.20 -10.63 0.98
N ILE A 201 16.00 -11.13 0.79
CA ILE A 201 14.76 -10.40 1.03
C ILE A 201 13.88 -11.23 1.95
N VAL A 202 13.42 -10.62 3.03
CA VAL A 202 12.50 -11.25 3.99
C VAL A 202 11.13 -10.59 3.83
N VAL A 203 10.09 -11.41 3.69
CA VAL A 203 8.70 -10.98 3.62
C VAL A 203 7.91 -11.72 4.68
N ASP A 204 7.29 -10.98 5.59
CA ASP A 204 6.38 -11.52 6.59
C ASP A 204 4.98 -10.95 6.35
N MET A 205 3.96 -11.81 6.33
CA MET A 205 2.58 -11.41 6.13
C MET A 205 1.71 -11.92 7.26
N ARG A 206 0.98 -11.02 7.88
CA ARG A 206 0.10 -11.31 9.01
C ARG A 206 -1.32 -10.84 8.73
N LYS A 207 -2.28 -11.59 9.26
CA LYS A 207 -3.67 -11.16 9.31
C LYS A 207 -3.87 -10.22 10.49
N ILE A 208 -4.39 -9.03 10.22
CA ILE A 208 -4.76 -8.09 11.28
C ILE A 208 -6.24 -8.20 11.54
N ASN A 209 -6.59 -8.44 12.80
CA ASN A 209 -7.96 -8.40 13.25
C ASN A 209 -8.44 -6.95 13.35
N ILE A 210 -9.51 -6.63 12.66
CA ILE A 210 -10.13 -5.31 12.69
C ILE A 210 -11.18 -5.30 13.81
N PRO A 211 -10.98 -4.53 14.89
CA PRO A 211 -12.01 -4.40 15.91
C PRO A 211 -13.27 -3.72 15.35
N ASP A 212 -14.45 -4.11 15.83
CA ASP A 212 -15.74 -3.58 15.33
C ASP A 212 -15.83 -2.07 15.38
N TRP A 213 -15.23 -1.44 16.39
CA TRP A 213 -15.26 0.01 16.57
C TRP A 213 -14.44 0.78 15.51
N VAL A 214 -13.55 0.10 14.77
CA VAL A 214 -12.71 0.71 13.73
C VAL A 214 -13.51 1.05 12.48
N ILE A 215 -14.59 0.31 12.21
CA ILE A 215 -15.41 0.49 11.02
C ILE A 215 -16.58 1.41 11.33
N GLY A 216 -16.78 2.44 10.52
CA GLY A 216 -17.94 3.34 10.59
C GLY A 216 -17.78 4.54 11.54
N GLY A 217 -16.60 4.73 12.14
CA GLY A 217 -16.31 5.93 12.93
C GLY A 217 -15.94 7.15 12.09
N ASP A 218 -16.10 8.33 12.66
CA ASP A 218 -15.78 9.60 12.00
C ASP A 218 -14.36 10.05 12.34
N TYR A 219 -13.41 9.61 11.52
CA TYR A 219 -11.99 9.99 11.68
C TYR A 219 -11.75 11.49 11.50
N GLU A 220 -12.60 12.18 10.74
CA GLU A 220 -12.36 13.57 10.35
C GLU A 220 -12.85 14.58 11.38
N ASP A 221 -14.02 14.34 11.94
CA ASP A 221 -14.69 15.31 12.81
C ASP A 221 -14.73 14.87 14.29
N ASP A 222 -14.54 13.56 14.57
CA ASP A 222 -14.41 13.03 15.94
C ASP A 222 -12.95 12.92 16.38
N ALA A 223 -12.53 13.81 17.28
CA ALA A 223 -11.14 13.85 17.78
C ALA A 223 -10.79 12.65 18.66
N GLU A 224 -11.74 12.16 19.47
CA GLU A 224 -11.53 11.00 20.35
C GLU A 224 -11.38 9.71 19.52
N TYR A 225 -12.26 9.53 18.53
CA TYR A 225 -12.13 8.43 17.59
C TYR A 225 -10.81 8.47 16.83
N ARG A 226 -10.39 9.65 16.37
CA ARG A 226 -9.12 9.84 15.65
C ARG A 226 -7.91 9.45 16.50
N GLU A 227 -7.87 9.86 17.76
CA GLU A 227 -6.78 9.51 18.67
C GLU A 227 -6.74 8.02 18.96
N LYS A 228 -7.90 7.41 19.24
CA LYS A 228 -8.03 5.98 19.46
C LYS A 228 -7.64 5.17 18.23
N PHE A 229 -8.04 5.62 17.03
CA PHE A 229 -7.68 4.97 15.77
C PHE A 229 -6.18 5.08 15.50
N GLN A 230 -5.56 6.25 15.75
CA GLN A 230 -4.12 6.42 15.60
C GLN A 230 -3.34 5.50 16.56
N GLN A 231 -3.80 5.37 17.81
CA GLN A 231 -3.18 4.45 18.78
C GLN A 231 -3.24 3.01 18.29
N TRP A 232 -4.39 2.55 17.78
CA TRP A 232 -4.52 1.21 17.21
C TRP A 232 -3.60 0.97 16.00
N VAL A 233 -3.30 1.99 15.22
CA VAL A 233 -2.36 1.90 14.09
C VAL A 233 -0.91 1.92 14.56
N ASP A 234 -0.62 2.57 15.68
CA ASP A 234 0.73 2.66 16.27
C ASP A 234 1.13 1.36 17.01
N ASP A 235 0.15 0.58 17.52
CA ASP A 235 0.33 -0.71 18.22
C ASP A 235 0.59 -1.87 17.23
#